data_fff5a8f79884e4bb15a634547fabcfed
#
_entry.id   fff5a8f79884e4bb15a634547fabcfed
#
_cell.length_a   1.000
_cell.length_b   1.000
_cell.length_c   1.000
_cell.angle_alpha   90.00
_cell.angle_beta   90.00
_cell.angle_gamma   90.00
#
_symmetry.space_group_name_H-M   'P 1'
#
loop_
_entity.id
_entity.type
_entity.pdbx_description
1 polymer ?
#
loop_
_entity_poly.entity_id
_entity_poly.type
_entity_poly.pdbx_seq_one_letter_code
_entity_poly.pdbx_strand_id
1 'polypeptide(L)'
;MSETFFGPDFQALQEQDSEIAAILISELDRQRQNLQLIASENFTSPAVLAALGSTLSNKYAEGYPGKRYYGGCEEVDKAEVIGIARAKELFGAEHANLQPHSGASANVAVYQAFTKPGDTVLAMSLPHGGHLTHGSKVNFSGKWFNVESYGVRQDLSLIHI
;
A
#
# COMPACT_ATOMS: atom_id res chain seq x y z
N MET A 1 4.08 29.67 0.11
CA MET A 1 4.95 28.48 0.27
C MET A 1 4.21 27.14 0.08
N SER A 2 2.88 27.08 0.26
CA SER A 2 2.06 25.87 -0.03
C SER A 2 1.90 25.60 -1.52
N GLU A 3 1.77 26.64 -2.34
CA GLU A 3 1.55 26.52 -3.79
C GLU A 3 2.72 25.87 -4.55
N THR A 4 3.93 25.98 -4.04
CA THR A 4 5.12 25.36 -4.67
C THR A 4 5.30 23.88 -4.32
N PHE A 5 4.59 23.35 -3.34
CA PHE A 5 4.65 21.93 -2.97
C PHE A 5 3.80 21.08 -3.92
N PHE A 6 2.63 21.57 -4.28
CA PHE A 6 1.75 20.92 -5.25
C PHE A 6 2.21 21.26 -6.66
N GLY A 7 2.10 20.32 -7.58
CA GLY A 7 2.46 20.53 -8.98
C GLY A 7 1.55 21.56 -9.69
N PRO A 8 1.83 21.87 -10.95
CA PRO A 8 1.09 22.91 -11.70
C PRO A 8 -0.42 22.63 -11.82
N ASP A 9 -0.83 21.39 -11.71
CA ASP A 9 -2.25 21.00 -11.81
C ASP A 9 -3.06 21.35 -10.55
N PHE A 10 -2.42 21.77 -9.47
CA PHE A 10 -3.10 22.15 -8.24
C PHE A 10 -3.99 23.39 -8.43
N GLN A 11 -3.59 24.31 -9.31
CA GLN A 11 -4.43 25.45 -9.65
C GLN A 11 -5.74 24.99 -10.28
N ALA A 12 -5.70 24.02 -11.18
CA ALA A 12 -6.93 23.48 -11.79
C ALA A 12 -7.86 22.86 -10.73
N LEU A 13 -7.29 22.18 -9.72
CA LEU A 13 -8.09 21.69 -8.59
C LEU A 13 -8.69 22.83 -7.77
N GLN A 14 -7.93 23.90 -7.48
CA GLN A 14 -8.44 25.06 -6.74
C GLN A 14 -9.62 25.75 -7.45
N GLU A 15 -9.54 25.85 -8.77
CA GLU A 15 -10.59 26.44 -9.60
C GLU A 15 -11.84 25.54 -9.69
N GLN A 16 -11.65 24.22 -9.73
CA GLN A 16 -12.73 23.25 -9.90
C GLN A 16 -13.39 22.86 -8.58
N ASP A 17 -12.59 22.70 -7.50
CA ASP A 17 -13.04 22.27 -6.18
C ASP A 17 -12.17 22.91 -5.08
N SER A 18 -12.55 24.12 -4.70
CA SER A 18 -11.84 24.89 -3.69
C SER A 18 -11.90 24.27 -2.28
N GLU A 19 -12.93 23.47 -1.98
CA GLU A 19 -13.08 22.81 -0.68
C GLU A 19 -12.06 21.69 -0.53
N ILE A 20 -11.89 20.85 -1.54
CA ILE A 20 -10.86 19.81 -1.54
C ILE A 20 -9.46 20.43 -1.56
N ALA A 21 -9.24 21.46 -2.35
CA ALA A 21 -7.95 22.16 -2.38
C ALA A 21 -7.57 22.71 -0.99
N ALA A 22 -8.51 23.31 -0.26
CA ALA A 22 -8.30 23.79 1.09
C ALA A 22 -7.97 22.67 2.09
N ILE A 23 -8.61 21.49 1.96
CA ILE A 23 -8.29 20.31 2.78
C ILE A 23 -6.87 19.83 2.54
N LEU A 24 -6.41 19.77 1.29
CA LEU A 24 -5.05 19.35 0.96
C LEU A 24 -3.99 20.30 1.53
N ILE A 25 -4.26 21.61 1.49
CA ILE A 25 -3.37 22.61 2.11
C ILE A 25 -3.33 22.42 3.62
N SER A 26 -4.49 22.27 4.26
CA SER A 26 -4.59 22.06 5.71
C SER A 26 -3.89 20.79 6.16
N GLU A 27 -4.00 19.69 5.38
CA GLU A 27 -3.31 18.45 5.69
C GLU A 27 -1.79 18.58 5.54
N LEU A 28 -1.31 19.30 4.54
CA LEU A 28 0.12 19.60 4.40
C LEU A 28 0.65 20.37 5.61
N ASP A 29 -0.11 21.35 6.09
CA ASP A 29 0.27 22.16 7.26
C ASP A 29 0.20 21.31 8.54
N ARG A 30 -0.79 20.43 8.68
CA ARG A 30 -0.86 19.46 9.79
C ARG A 30 0.38 18.58 9.82
N GLN A 31 0.81 18.04 8.69
CA GLN A 31 2.00 17.18 8.60
C GLN A 31 3.28 17.94 8.97
N ARG A 32 3.38 19.20 8.63
CA ARG A 32 4.55 20.05 8.96
C ARG A 32 4.63 20.44 10.42
N GLN A 33 3.48 20.54 11.08
CA GLN A 33 3.39 21.05 12.47
C GLN A 33 3.39 19.93 13.51
N ASN A 34 3.20 18.67 13.10
CA ASN A 34 3.07 17.55 14.02
C ASN A 34 4.14 16.49 13.78
N LEU A 35 4.59 15.88 14.85
CA LEU A 35 5.44 14.68 14.78
C LEU A 35 4.58 13.46 14.47
N GLN A 36 4.97 12.71 13.45
CA GLN A 36 4.32 11.48 13.08
C GLN A 36 4.94 10.31 13.83
N LEU A 37 4.19 9.74 14.78
CA LEU A 37 4.65 8.64 15.63
C LEU A 37 4.05 7.28 15.25
N ILE A 38 3.25 7.20 14.19
CA ILE A 38 2.73 5.94 13.67
C ILE A 38 3.80 5.33 12.76
N ALA A 39 4.42 4.24 13.20
CA ALA A 39 5.58 3.64 12.52
C ALA A 39 5.28 3.13 11.10
N SER A 40 4.02 2.86 10.76
CA SER A 40 3.59 2.42 9.43
C SER A 40 3.32 3.56 8.46
N GLU A 41 3.40 4.81 8.88
CA GLU A 41 3.24 5.96 8.00
C GLU A 41 4.58 6.43 7.43
N ASN A 42 4.54 6.90 6.19
CA ASN A 42 5.72 7.41 5.49
C ASN A 42 5.35 8.63 4.64
N PHE A 43 6.19 9.65 4.68
CA PHE A 43 6.02 10.84 3.84
C PHE A 43 6.39 10.52 2.39
N THR A 44 5.43 10.69 1.51
CA THR A 44 5.59 10.45 0.07
C THR A 44 6.39 11.57 -0.57
N SER A 45 7.35 11.23 -1.42
CA SER A 45 8.10 12.23 -2.19
C SER A 45 7.21 12.91 -3.25
N PRO A 46 7.53 14.15 -3.65
CA PRO A 46 6.83 14.81 -4.75
C PRO A 46 6.83 14.01 -6.06
N ALA A 47 7.89 13.25 -6.33
CA ALA A 47 7.97 12.39 -7.51
C ALA A 47 6.93 11.25 -7.50
N VAL A 48 6.70 10.65 -6.32
CA VAL A 48 5.65 9.61 -6.17
C VAL A 48 4.27 10.23 -6.32
N LEU A 49 4.02 11.41 -5.72
CA LEU A 49 2.74 12.11 -5.87
C LEU A 49 2.45 12.47 -7.33
N ALA A 50 3.46 12.95 -8.07
CA ALA A 50 3.33 13.27 -9.50
C ALA A 50 3.01 12.02 -10.34
N ALA A 51 3.62 10.88 -10.02
CA ALA A 51 3.33 9.63 -10.73
C ALA A 51 1.91 9.11 -10.43
N LEU A 52 1.44 9.20 -9.19
CA LEU A 52 0.09 8.80 -8.79
C LEU A 52 -1.00 9.64 -9.49
N GLY A 53 -0.79 10.95 -9.62
CA GLY A 53 -1.72 11.86 -10.31
C GLY A 53 -1.50 11.96 -11.82
N SER A 54 -0.86 10.98 -12.45
CA SER A 54 -0.53 11.02 -13.87
C SER A 54 -1.65 10.52 -14.79
N THR A 55 -1.46 10.70 -16.09
CA THR A 55 -2.36 10.21 -17.13
C THR A 55 -2.51 8.69 -17.19
N LEU A 56 -1.62 7.94 -16.53
CA LEU A 56 -1.79 6.49 -16.35
C LEU A 56 -3.09 6.14 -15.62
N SER A 57 -3.59 7.03 -14.77
CA SER A 57 -4.87 6.88 -14.06
C SER A 57 -6.08 6.77 -15.00
N ASN A 58 -5.97 7.22 -16.24
CA ASN A 58 -7.04 7.15 -17.25
C ASN A 58 -7.13 5.77 -17.93
N LYS A 59 -6.12 4.90 -17.73
CA LYS A 59 -6.01 3.65 -18.50
C LYS A 59 -6.49 2.44 -17.70
N TYR A 60 -7.53 1.81 -18.20
CA TYR A 60 -7.98 0.51 -17.72
C TYR A 60 -7.06 -0.59 -18.25
N ALA A 61 -6.40 -1.35 -17.35
CA ALA A 61 -5.32 -2.27 -17.69
C ALA A 61 -5.45 -3.64 -17.00
N GLU A 62 -6.65 -4.22 -17.08
CA GLU A 62 -6.91 -5.57 -16.54
C GLU A 62 -6.04 -6.61 -17.21
N GLY A 63 -5.52 -7.56 -16.44
CA GLY A 63 -4.56 -8.57 -16.89
C GLY A 63 -3.13 -8.23 -16.46
N TYR A 64 -2.16 -8.79 -17.14
CA TYR A 64 -0.72 -8.63 -16.85
C TYR A 64 0.03 -8.11 -18.08
N PRO A 65 1.24 -7.57 -17.93
CA PRO A 65 2.07 -7.14 -19.04
C PRO A 65 2.15 -8.18 -20.15
N GLY A 66 1.85 -7.77 -21.38
CA GLY A 66 1.81 -8.66 -22.55
C GLY A 66 0.60 -9.61 -22.62
N LYS A 67 -0.28 -9.59 -21.60
CA LYS A 67 -1.49 -10.42 -21.52
C LYS A 67 -2.67 -9.61 -20.98
N ARG A 68 -2.94 -8.46 -21.59
CA ARG A 68 -4.06 -7.59 -21.23
C ARG A 68 -5.34 -8.00 -21.94
N TYR A 69 -6.46 -7.72 -21.30
CA TYR A 69 -7.78 -7.90 -21.90
C TYR A 69 -8.16 -6.77 -22.86
N TYR A 70 -7.49 -5.62 -22.79
CA TYR A 70 -7.77 -4.42 -23.58
C TYR A 70 -6.52 -3.93 -24.31
N GLY A 71 -6.71 -3.28 -25.45
CA GLY A 71 -5.65 -2.61 -26.19
C GLY A 71 -5.18 -1.31 -25.54
N GLY A 72 -4.08 -0.75 -26.02
CA GLY A 72 -3.53 0.52 -25.56
C GLY A 72 -2.82 0.45 -24.22
N CYS A 73 -2.32 -0.72 -23.82
CA CYS A 73 -1.67 -0.93 -22.53
C CYS A 73 -0.12 -0.90 -22.63
N GLU A 74 0.44 -0.52 -23.76
CA GLU A 74 1.88 -0.59 -24.03
C GLU A 74 2.71 0.21 -23.03
N GLU A 75 2.24 1.41 -22.64
CA GLU A 75 2.93 2.25 -21.69
C GLU A 75 2.71 1.79 -20.23
N VAL A 76 1.50 1.33 -19.90
CA VAL A 76 1.22 0.73 -18.59
C VAL A 76 2.05 -0.54 -18.38
N ASP A 77 2.20 -1.35 -19.42
CA ASP A 77 3.05 -2.54 -19.38
C ASP A 77 4.51 -2.19 -19.04
N LYS A 78 5.06 -1.16 -19.67
CA LYS A 78 6.41 -0.69 -19.36
C LYS A 78 6.56 -0.25 -17.92
N ALA A 79 5.56 0.51 -17.40
CA ALA A 79 5.57 0.96 -16.01
C ALA A 79 5.52 -0.23 -15.03
N GLU A 80 4.66 -1.21 -15.26
CA GLU A 80 4.54 -2.39 -14.41
C GLU A 80 5.80 -3.27 -14.49
N VAL A 81 6.35 -3.50 -15.67
CA VAL A 81 7.60 -4.28 -15.87
C VAL A 81 8.78 -3.63 -15.13
N ILE A 82 8.94 -2.31 -15.23
CA ILE A 82 9.99 -1.58 -14.51
C ILE A 82 9.79 -1.72 -13.01
N GLY A 83 8.56 -1.56 -12.52
CA GLY A 83 8.23 -1.70 -11.11
C GLY A 83 8.53 -3.11 -10.58
N ILE A 84 8.14 -4.15 -11.31
CA ILE A 84 8.46 -5.55 -10.98
C ILE A 84 9.97 -5.77 -10.91
N ALA A 85 10.72 -5.30 -11.90
CA ALA A 85 12.18 -5.45 -11.92
C ALA A 85 12.83 -4.80 -10.69
N ARG A 86 12.42 -3.57 -10.37
CA ARG A 86 12.93 -2.84 -9.19
C ARG A 86 12.55 -3.50 -7.87
N ALA A 87 11.32 -4.01 -7.75
CA ALA A 87 10.91 -4.75 -6.56
C ALA A 87 11.72 -6.03 -6.38
N LYS A 88 11.95 -6.78 -7.45
CA LYS A 88 12.80 -7.99 -7.42
C LYS A 88 14.24 -7.68 -7.00
N GLU A 89 14.82 -6.62 -7.52
CA GLU A 89 16.15 -6.16 -7.15
C GLU A 89 16.23 -5.73 -5.67
N LEU A 90 15.28 -4.90 -5.24
CA LEU A 90 15.24 -4.35 -3.87
C LEU A 90 15.11 -5.44 -2.80
N PHE A 91 14.28 -6.43 -3.05
CA PHE A 91 13.99 -7.50 -2.08
C PHE A 91 14.77 -8.79 -2.32
N GLY A 92 15.60 -8.87 -3.35
CA GLY A 92 16.28 -10.10 -3.74
C GLY A 92 15.30 -11.22 -4.12
N ALA A 93 14.13 -10.88 -4.65
CA ALA A 93 13.06 -11.82 -4.91
C ALA A 93 13.10 -12.36 -6.34
N GLU A 94 12.75 -13.63 -6.51
CA GLU A 94 12.63 -14.23 -7.85
C GLU A 94 11.39 -13.73 -8.60
N HIS A 95 10.31 -13.43 -7.86
CA HIS A 95 9.02 -12.97 -8.37
C HIS A 95 8.50 -11.78 -7.59
N ALA A 96 7.76 -10.90 -8.26
CA ALA A 96 7.03 -9.80 -7.65
C ALA A 96 5.72 -9.56 -8.37
N ASN A 97 4.67 -9.20 -7.61
CA ASN A 97 3.38 -8.76 -8.13
C ASN A 97 3.06 -7.41 -7.49
N LEU A 98 2.83 -6.39 -8.32
CA LEU A 98 2.58 -5.01 -7.88
C LEU A 98 1.10 -4.62 -7.94
N GLN A 99 0.21 -5.53 -8.31
CA GLN A 99 -1.20 -5.22 -8.52
C GLN A 99 -2.08 -5.15 -7.27
N PRO A 100 -1.71 -5.71 -6.08
CA PRO A 100 -2.52 -5.52 -4.88
C PRO A 100 -2.72 -4.04 -4.57
N HIS A 101 -3.96 -3.64 -4.26
CA HIS A 101 -4.31 -2.26 -3.94
C HIS A 101 -3.78 -1.81 -2.57
N SER A 102 -3.49 -2.76 -1.68
CA SER A 102 -3.06 -2.50 -0.31
C SER A 102 -2.33 -3.72 0.27
N GLY A 103 -1.64 -3.54 1.40
CA GLY A 103 -1.10 -4.66 2.16
C GLY A 103 -2.17 -5.68 2.56
N ALA A 104 -3.38 -5.23 2.86
CA ALA A 104 -4.49 -6.13 3.18
C ALA A 104 -4.85 -7.04 1.99
N SER A 105 -4.95 -6.51 0.78
CA SER A 105 -5.22 -7.33 -0.42
C SER A 105 -4.05 -8.24 -0.79
N ALA A 106 -2.81 -7.79 -0.58
CA ALA A 106 -1.64 -8.65 -0.74
C ALA A 106 -1.67 -9.84 0.23
N ASN A 107 -2.00 -9.60 1.50
CA ASN A 107 -2.13 -10.67 2.50
C ASN A 107 -3.27 -11.64 2.16
N VAL A 108 -4.42 -11.15 1.67
CA VAL A 108 -5.50 -12.03 1.17
C VAL A 108 -4.98 -12.96 0.08
N ALA A 109 -4.23 -12.43 -0.88
CA ALA A 109 -3.67 -13.23 -1.96
C ALA A 109 -2.72 -14.34 -1.44
N VAL A 110 -1.88 -14.01 -0.44
CA VAL A 110 -0.99 -14.98 0.21
C VAL A 110 -1.80 -16.08 0.92
N TYR A 111 -2.81 -15.71 1.70
CA TYR A 111 -3.66 -16.68 2.37
C TYR A 111 -4.37 -17.60 1.36
N GLN A 112 -4.93 -17.03 0.30
CA GLN A 112 -5.60 -17.85 -0.74
C GLN A 112 -4.66 -18.78 -1.48
N ALA A 113 -3.39 -18.42 -1.62
CA ALA A 113 -2.40 -19.28 -2.27
C ALA A 113 -1.97 -20.48 -1.43
N PHE A 114 -1.92 -20.32 -0.10
CA PHE A 114 -1.33 -21.33 0.79
C PHE A 114 -2.30 -21.99 1.77
N THR A 115 -3.51 -21.46 1.92
CA THR A 115 -4.48 -21.94 2.94
C THR A 115 -5.88 -22.05 2.38
N LYS A 116 -6.73 -22.74 3.15
CA LYS A 116 -8.18 -22.83 2.94
C LYS A 116 -8.91 -22.28 4.17
N PRO A 117 -10.13 -21.78 4.02
CA PRO A 117 -10.96 -21.43 5.18
C PRO A 117 -11.02 -22.57 6.19
N GLY A 118 -10.79 -22.26 7.46
CA GLY A 118 -10.72 -23.23 8.55
C GLY A 118 -9.31 -23.74 8.88
N ASP A 119 -8.32 -23.48 8.06
CA ASP A 119 -6.93 -23.82 8.39
C ASP A 119 -6.42 -23.01 9.59
N THR A 120 -5.42 -23.55 10.28
CA THR A 120 -4.79 -22.85 11.40
C THR A 120 -3.67 -21.95 10.93
N VAL A 121 -3.69 -20.69 11.41
CA VAL A 121 -2.68 -19.69 11.12
C VAL A 121 -2.03 -19.24 12.43
N LEU A 122 -0.71 -19.32 12.48
CA LEU A 122 0.07 -18.79 13.59
C LEU A 122 0.56 -17.38 13.23
N ALA A 123 0.21 -16.40 14.06
CA ALA A 123 0.52 -15.00 13.78
C ALA A 123 0.85 -14.20 15.04
N MET A 124 1.61 -13.11 14.87
CA MET A 124 1.88 -12.20 15.98
C MET A 124 0.60 -11.46 16.39
N SER A 125 0.36 -11.39 17.70
CA SER A 125 -0.80 -10.65 18.24
C SER A 125 -0.69 -9.16 17.98
N LEU A 126 -1.84 -8.50 17.76
CA LEU A 126 -1.93 -7.08 17.44
C LEU A 126 -1.22 -6.16 18.44
N PRO A 127 -1.39 -6.35 19.80
CA PRO A 127 -0.69 -5.52 20.78
C PRO A 127 0.83 -5.65 20.76
N HIS A 128 1.35 -6.70 20.16
CA HIS A 128 2.79 -6.99 20.08
C HIS A 128 3.39 -6.70 18.70
N GLY A 129 2.67 -5.99 17.83
CA GLY A 129 3.16 -5.58 16.52
C GLY A 129 2.58 -6.35 15.34
N GLY A 130 1.60 -7.23 15.57
CA GLY A 130 0.84 -7.88 14.50
C GLY A 130 0.01 -6.89 13.71
N HIS A 131 -0.32 -7.23 12.47
CA HIS A 131 -1.24 -6.47 11.64
C HIS A 131 -2.67 -6.99 11.79
N LEU A 132 -3.69 -6.18 11.48
CA LEU A 132 -5.09 -6.62 11.48
C LEU A 132 -5.32 -7.86 10.63
N THR A 133 -4.65 -7.97 9.49
CA THR A 133 -4.74 -9.14 8.59
C THR A 133 -3.99 -10.38 9.08
N HIS A 134 -3.37 -10.31 10.25
CA HIS A 134 -2.71 -11.44 10.90
C HIS A 134 -3.64 -12.17 11.91
N GLY A 135 -4.93 -12.19 11.66
CA GLY A 135 -5.86 -12.98 12.45
C GLY A 135 -6.73 -12.19 13.44
N SER A 136 -6.79 -10.87 13.31
CA SER A 136 -7.71 -10.07 14.12
C SER A 136 -9.16 -10.50 13.88
N LYS A 137 -9.94 -10.68 14.96
CA LYS A 137 -11.35 -11.12 14.91
C LYS A 137 -12.26 -10.22 14.09
N VAL A 138 -11.89 -8.95 13.92
CA VAL A 138 -12.67 -8.00 13.10
C VAL A 138 -12.28 -8.03 11.61
N ASN A 139 -11.20 -8.73 11.27
CA ASN A 139 -10.67 -8.87 9.92
C ASN A 139 -11.09 -10.19 9.28
N PHE A 140 -10.98 -10.30 7.93
CA PHE A 140 -11.25 -11.54 7.21
C PHE A 140 -10.45 -12.72 7.76
N SER A 141 -9.18 -12.49 8.09
CA SER A 141 -8.27 -13.54 8.57
C SER A 141 -8.72 -14.17 9.87
N GLY A 142 -9.24 -13.40 10.82
CA GLY A 142 -9.79 -13.93 12.05
C GLY A 142 -11.19 -14.51 11.94
N LYS A 143 -11.87 -14.31 10.79
CA LYS A 143 -13.20 -14.88 10.51
C LYS A 143 -13.12 -16.18 9.72
N TRP A 144 -12.10 -16.32 8.86
CA TRP A 144 -11.98 -17.47 7.96
C TRP A 144 -11.04 -18.56 8.47
N PHE A 145 -10.11 -18.21 9.37
CA PHE A 145 -9.08 -19.10 9.85
C PHE A 145 -9.14 -19.32 11.36
N ASN A 146 -8.62 -20.45 11.81
CA ASN A 146 -8.35 -20.69 13.21
C ASN A 146 -7.02 -20.02 13.55
N VAL A 147 -7.06 -18.97 14.36
CA VAL A 147 -5.87 -18.16 14.63
C VAL A 147 -5.29 -18.48 15.99
N GLU A 148 -4.04 -18.90 15.97
CA GLU A 148 -3.18 -19.00 17.14
C GLU A 148 -2.24 -17.79 17.17
N SER A 149 -2.18 -17.12 18.31
CA SER A 149 -1.38 -15.89 18.42
C SER A 149 -0.18 -16.09 19.34
N TYR A 150 0.97 -15.57 18.92
CA TYR A 150 2.13 -15.43 19.79
C TYR A 150 2.40 -13.95 20.10
N GLY A 151 3.08 -13.72 21.23
CA GLY A 151 3.50 -12.39 21.67
C GLY A 151 5.00 -12.28 21.83
N VAL A 152 5.46 -11.11 22.23
CA VAL A 152 6.84 -10.85 22.61
C VAL A 152 7.06 -11.35 24.03
N ARG A 153 8.18 -12.04 24.28
CA ARG A 153 8.59 -12.46 25.61
C ARG A 153 9.11 -11.27 26.40
N GLN A 154 8.88 -11.28 27.71
CA GLN A 154 9.31 -10.18 28.60
C GLN A 154 10.84 -10.01 28.68
N ASP A 155 11.59 -11.09 28.46
CA ASP A 155 13.05 -11.09 28.45
C ASP A 155 13.67 -10.65 27.12
N LEU A 156 12.87 -10.48 26.09
CA LEU A 156 13.29 -9.99 24.80
C LEU A 156 12.86 -8.54 24.67
N SER A 157 13.79 -7.63 24.87
CA SER A 157 13.56 -6.19 24.76
C SER A 157 13.12 -5.75 23.36
N LEU A 158 13.34 -6.58 22.37
CA LEU A 158 12.97 -6.38 20.97
C LEU A 158 12.42 -7.66 20.37
N ILE A 159 11.49 -7.51 19.45
CA ILE A 159 11.12 -8.56 18.53
C ILE A 159 12.34 -8.85 17.69
N HIS A 160 12.96 -9.97 17.93
CA HIS A 160 13.98 -10.48 17.03
C HIS A 160 13.28 -11.09 15.83
N ILE A 161 13.19 -10.29 14.84
CA ILE A 161 12.76 -10.75 13.51
C ILE A 161 13.97 -11.37 12.83
#